data_c016ea11e0cdb4310c6e5d53e5aca426
#
_entry.id   c016ea11e0cdb4310c6e5d53e5aca426
#
_cell.length_a   1.000
_cell.length_b   1.000
_cell.length_c   1.000
_cell.angle_alpha   90.00
_cell.angle_beta   90.00
_cell.angle_gamma   90.00
#
_symmetry.space_group_name_H-M   'P 1'
#
loop_
_entity.id
_entity.type
_entity.pdbx_description
1 polymer ?
#
loop_
_entity_poly.entity_id
_entity_poly.type
_entity_poly.pdbx_seq_one_letter_code
_entity_poly.pdbx_strand_id
1 'polypeptide(L)'
;FLDEIQANCGIKIKVLTAEEEATLVYRGVINTMDVPKGLILEIGGGSTKIVYYNRRNMLNYATLPFGAVTLTDMFACDGNKPEDQANRIEEFMTEQLGGVEWLKELDPDVQMIGVGGSFRNLFRINKMVHKYPLDTVHNYNMSTEDFLPLYDMIKVLDLDKKKKIKGLSAQRADILPAALAVVKAFVSYIGATNFTISGAGLREGIMINQALPSTVEK
;
A
#
# COMPACT_ATOMS: atom_id res chain seq x y z
N PHE A 1 -6.14 -20.53 17.28
CA PHE A 1 -5.99 -19.08 17.53
C PHE A 1 -7.34 -18.38 17.72
N LEU A 2 -8.30 -18.44 16.74
CA LEU A 2 -9.61 -17.76 16.85
C LEU A 2 -10.42 -18.29 18.03
N ASP A 3 -10.48 -19.61 18.18
CA ASP A 3 -11.18 -20.29 19.28
C ASP A 3 -10.54 -19.97 20.64
N GLU A 4 -9.22 -19.87 20.70
CA GLU A 4 -8.49 -19.47 21.92
C GLU A 4 -8.81 -18.03 22.34
N ILE A 5 -8.86 -17.09 21.39
CA ILE A 5 -9.26 -15.69 21.69
C ILE A 5 -10.70 -15.66 22.18
N GLN A 6 -11.60 -16.39 21.54
CA GLN A 6 -12.99 -16.43 21.98
C GLN A 6 -13.12 -17.04 23.37
N ALA A 7 -12.42 -18.14 23.65
CA ALA A 7 -12.44 -18.80 24.96
C ALA A 7 -11.82 -17.93 26.08
N ASN A 8 -10.69 -17.26 25.80
CA ASN A 8 -9.94 -16.53 26.82
C ASN A 8 -10.39 -15.08 27.00
N CYS A 9 -10.94 -14.45 25.97
CA CYS A 9 -11.27 -13.03 25.98
C CYS A 9 -12.77 -12.76 25.74
N GLY A 10 -13.56 -13.76 25.36
CA GLY A 10 -14.97 -13.60 25.00
C GLY A 10 -15.20 -12.83 23.68
N ILE A 11 -14.15 -12.57 22.93
CA ILE A 11 -14.20 -11.77 21.69
C ILE A 11 -14.35 -12.70 20.48
N LYS A 12 -15.44 -12.51 19.72
CA LYS A 12 -15.64 -13.20 18.44
C LYS A 12 -14.98 -12.40 17.32
N ILE A 13 -13.93 -12.98 16.71
CA ILE A 13 -13.24 -12.37 15.58
C ILE A 13 -13.89 -12.83 14.27
N LYS A 14 -14.20 -11.86 13.39
CA LYS A 14 -14.61 -12.13 12.01
C LYS A 14 -13.39 -12.03 11.11
N VAL A 15 -13.08 -13.12 10.39
CA VAL A 15 -12.09 -13.09 9.30
C VAL A 15 -12.78 -12.56 8.05
N LEU A 16 -12.19 -11.53 7.46
CA LEU A 16 -12.70 -10.94 6.22
C LEU A 16 -12.21 -11.75 5.01
N THR A 17 -13.03 -11.82 3.98
CA THR A 17 -12.59 -12.28 2.66
C THR A 17 -11.74 -11.20 1.98
N ALA A 18 -11.00 -11.57 0.93
CA ALA A 18 -10.22 -10.61 0.14
C ALA A 18 -11.10 -9.49 -0.46
N GLU A 19 -12.31 -9.84 -0.89
CA GLU A 19 -13.30 -8.90 -1.42
C GLU A 19 -13.82 -7.94 -0.34
N GLU A 20 -14.16 -8.47 0.84
CA GLU A 20 -14.59 -7.66 1.98
C GLU A 20 -13.50 -6.66 2.40
N GLU A 21 -12.24 -7.12 2.46
CA GLU A 21 -11.10 -6.23 2.75
C GLU A 21 -10.94 -5.13 1.69
N ALA A 22 -10.94 -5.49 0.40
CA ALA A 22 -10.82 -4.53 -0.70
C ALA A 22 -11.96 -3.50 -0.68
N THR A 23 -13.21 -3.97 -0.43
CA THR A 23 -14.38 -3.10 -0.31
C THR A 23 -14.26 -2.14 0.87
N LEU A 24 -13.77 -2.59 2.00
CA LEU A 24 -13.61 -1.74 3.18
C LEU A 24 -12.48 -0.71 3.00
N VAL A 25 -11.34 -1.10 2.40
CA VAL A 25 -10.28 -0.15 2.04
C VAL A 25 -10.82 0.92 1.09
N TYR A 26 -11.52 0.49 0.05
CA TYR A 26 -12.18 1.39 -0.90
C TYR A 26 -13.13 2.36 -0.19
N ARG A 27 -14.02 1.87 0.70
CA ARG A 27 -14.93 2.72 1.47
C ARG A 27 -14.20 3.73 2.35
N GLY A 28 -13.09 3.34 2.96
CA GLY A 28 -12.24 4.25 3.73
C GLY A 28 -11.70 5.40 2.88
N VAL A 29 -11.25 5.10 1.68
CA VAL A 29 -10.70 6.10 0.75
C VAL A 29 -11.77 7.02 0.20
N ILE A 30 -12.83 6.48 -0.43
CA ILE A 30 -13.84 7.31 -1.14
C ILE A 30 -14.68 8.21 -0.24
N ASN A 31 -14.76 7.91 1.05
CA ASN A 31 -15.49 8.74 2.01
C ASN A 31 -14.61 9.78 2.70
N THR A 32 -13.31 9.79 2.43
CA THR A 32 -12.35 10.71 3.06
C THR A 32 -11.54 11.50 2.05
N MET A 33 -11.56 11.12 0.78
CA MET A 33 -10.84 11.80 -0.31
C MET A 33 -11.80 12.19 -1.43
N ASP A 34 -11.59 13.38 -1.99
CA ASP A 34 -12.33 13.86 -3.16
C ASP A 34 -11.54 13.54 -4.44
N VAL A 35 -11.51 12.25 -4.79
CA VAL A 35 -10.90 11.73 -6.02
C VAL A 35 -11.97 10.99 -6.80
N PRO A 36 -12.45 11.55 -7.92
CA PRO A 36 -13.58 10.96 -8.65
C PRO A 36 -13.23 9.66 -9.37
N LYS A 37 -11.98 9.46 -9.77
CA LYS A 37 -11.48 8.25 -10.44
C LYS A 37 -10.13 7.88 -9.83
N GLY A 38 -10.05 6.74 -9.18
CA GLY A 38 -8.86 6.35 -8.42
C GLY A 38 -8.47 4.90 -8.61
N LEU A 39 -7.18 4.67 -8.50
CA LEU A 39 -6.54 3.36 -8.43
C LEU A 39 -5.84 3.23 -7.08
N ILE A 40 -6.46 2.52 -6.15
CA ILE A 40 -5.95 2.32 -4.80
C ILE A 40 -4.93 1.19 -4.83
N LEU A 41 -3.76 1.43 -4.25
CA LEU A 41 -2.75 0.42 -3.93
C LEU A 41 -2.59 0.34 -2.41
N GLU A 42 -2.98 -0.78 -1.81
CA GLU A 42 -2.72 -1.08 -0.41
C GLU A 42 -1.70 -2.19 -0.28
N ILE A 43 -0.60 -1.94 0.41
CA ILE A 43 0.45 -2.93 0.68
C ILE A 43 0.38 -3.32 2.16
N GLY A 44 -0.15 -4.53 2.40
CA GLY A 44 -0.19 -5.16 3.71
C GLY A 44 1.08 -5.96 4.03
N GLY A 45 1.05 -6.74 5.10
CA GLY A 45 2.12 -7.68 5.44
C GLY A 45 2.14 -8.90 4.52
N GLY A 46 0.99 -9.53 4.32
CA GLY A 46 0.83 -10.77 3.57
C GLY A 46 0.20 -10.61 2.19
N SER A 47 -0.40 -9.47 1.87
CA SER A 47 -1.09 -9.27 0.60
C SER A 47 -0.98 -7.83 0.10
N THR A 48 -1.13 -7.66 -1.22
CA THR A 48 -1.27 -6.36 -1.88
C THR A 48 -2.63 -6.32 -2.54
N LYS A 49 -3.39 -5.24 -2.29
CA LYS A 49 -4.71 -5.03 -2.88
C LYS A 49 -4.67 -3.86 -3.83
N ILE A 50 -5.34 -4.04 -4.96
CA ILE A 50 -5.49 -3.04 -6.01
C ILE A 50 -6.97 -2.88 -6.25
N VAL A 51 -7.48 -1.64 -6.15
CA VAL A 51 -8.90 -1.35 -6.37
C VAL A 51 -9.04 -0.21 -7.35
N TYR A 52 -9.76 -0.43 -8.44
CA TYR A 52 -10.11 0.60 -9.40
C TYR A 52 -11.55 1.05 -9.20
N TYR A 53 -11.76 2.36 -9.14
CA TYR A 53 -13.10 2.93 -9.01
C TYR A 53 -13.27 4.19 -9.86
N ASN A 54 -14.52 4.47 -10.26
CA ASN A 54 -14.92 5.67 -10.97
C ASN A 54 -16.27 6.16 -10.43
N ARG A 55 -16.39 7.46 -10.16
CA ARG A 55 -17.61 8.13 -9.67
C ARG A 55 -18.25 7.40 -8.50
N ARG A 56 -17.45 7.01 -7.51
CA ARG A 56 -17.88 6.27 -6.31
C ARG A 56 -18.43 4.86 -6.59
N ASN A 57 -18.12 4.27 -7.73
CA ASN A 57 -18.42 2.87 -8.04
C ASN A 57 -17.10 2.08 -8.13
N MET A 58 -16.95 1.06 -7.32
CA MET A 58 -15.85 0.10 -7.46
C MET A 58 -16.09 -0.71 -8.73
N LEU A 59 -15.15 -0.64 -9.68
CA LEU A 59 -15.26 -1.31 -10.97
C LEU A 59 -14.52 -2.64 -10.97
N ASN A 60 -13.28 -2.63 -10.45
CA ASN A 60 -12.43 -3.82 -10.43
C ASN A 60 -11.62 -3.85 -9.13
N TYR A 61 -11.27 -5.04 -8.70
CA TYR A 61 -10.27 -5.24 -7.65
C TYR A 61 -9.41 -6.46 -7.94
N ALA A 62 -8.20 -6.47 -7.40
CA ALA A 62 -7.31 -7.61 -7.38
C ALA A 62 -6.64 -7.71 -6.01
N THR A 63 -6.42 -8.94 -5.56
CA THR A 63 -5.62 -9.23 -4.37
C THR A 63 -4.49 -10.16 -4.75
N LEU A 64 -3.27 -9.68 -4.63
CA LEU A 64 -2.08 -10.49 -4.81
C LEU A 64 -1.67 -11.06 -3.45
N PRO A 65 -1.40 -12.37 -3.31
CA PRO A 65 -1.04 -13.01 -2.04
C PRO A 65 0.42 -12.71 -1.64
N PHE A 66 0.88 -11.49 -1.90
CA PHE A 66 2.23 -11.00 -1.67
C PHE A 66 2.16 -9.62 -1.03
N GLY A 67 2.73 -9.46 0.15
CA GLY A 67 2.83 -8.20 0.87
C GLY A 67 4.26 -7.94 1.34
N ALA A 68 4.47 -6.88 2.11
CA ALA A 68 5.81 -6.47 2.51
C ALA A 68 6.57 -7.55 3.30
N VAL A 69 5.90 -8.29 4.19
CA VAL A 69 6.54 -9.36 4.98
C VAL A 69 6.79 -10.58 4.12
N THR A 70 5.75 -11.09 3.43
CA THR A 70 5.88 -12.28 2.60
C THR A 70 6.91 -12.12 1.49
N LEU A 71 7.00 -10.94 0.86
CA LEU A 71 8.03 -10.67 -0.15
C LEU A 71 9.43 -10.58 0.47
N THR A 72 9.56 -9.98 1.65
CA THR A 72 10.85 -9.96 2.35
C THR A 72 11.34 -11.37 2.64
N ASP A 73 10.45 -12.26 3.11
CA ASP A 73 10.78 -13.66 3.43
C ASP A 73 11.04 -14.48 2.16
N MET A 74 10.19 -14.35 1.13
CA MET A 74 10.31 -15.05 -0.15
C MET A 74 11.62 -14.77 -0.87
N PHE A 75 12.07 -13.53 -0.82
CA PHE A 75 13.28 -13.07 -1.50
C PHE A 75 14.45 -12.87 -0.55
N ALA A 76 14.36 -13.38 0.70
CA ALA A 76 15.47 -13.41 1.62
C ALA A 76 16.65 -14.15 0.96
N CYS A 77 17.81 -13.55 1.00
CA CYS A 77 19.01 -14.11 0.38
C CYS A 77 20.17 -13.98 1.35
N ASP A 78 20.63 -15.11 1.85
CA ASP A 78 21.87 -15.16 2.62
C ASP A 78 23.06 -14.80 1.73
N GLY A 79 23.77 -13.74 2.09
CA GLY A 79 25.00 -13.31 1.40
C GLY A 79 24.81 -12.38 0.18
N ASN A 80 23.60 -12.07 -0.25
CA ASN A 80 23.36 -11.13 -1.35
C ASN A 80 23.26 -9.68 -0.83
N LYS A 81 23.48 -8.73 -1.76
CA LYS A 81 23.31 -7.31 -1.44
C LYS A 81 21.81 -6.99 -1.23
N PRO A 82 21.47 -6.05 -0.33
CA PRO A 82 20.08 -5.63 -0.15
C PRO A 82 19.40 -5.18 -1.45
N GLU A 83 20.15 -4.60 -2.36
CA GLU A 83 19.69 -4.16 -3.68
C GLU A 83 19.21 -5.33 -4.55
N ASP A 84 19.89 -6.48 -4.51
CA ASP A 84 19.52 -7.64 -5.32
C ASP A 84 18.14 -8.19 -4.90
N GLN A 85 17.85 -8.18 -3.59
CA GLN A 85 16.53 -8.53 -3.08
C GLN A 85 15.44 -7.59 -3.62
N ALA A 86 15.66 -6.28 -3.55
CA ALA A 86 14.71 -5.28 -4.01
C ALA A 86 14.44 -5.38 -5.51
N ASN A 87 15.48 -5.55 -6.32
CA ASN A 87 15.39 -5.69 -7.77
C ASN A 87 14.59 -6.96 -8.17
N ARG A 88 14.83 -8.09 -7.50
CA ARG A 88 14.08 -9.34 -7.73
C ARG A 88 12.60 -9.20 -7.37
N ILE A 89 12.30 -8.47 -6.30
CA ILE A 89 10.90 -8.17 -5.93
C ILE A 89 10.25 -7.28 -6.99
N GLU A 90 10.96 -6.28 -7.51
CA GLU A 90 10.47 -5.41 -8.60
C GLU A 90 10.09 -6.22 -9.85
N GLU A 91 11.01 -7.09 -10.30
CA GLU A 91 10.79 -7.97 -11.46
C GLU A 91 9.60 -8.89 -11.24
N PHE A 92 9.58 -9.59 -10.10
CA PHE A 92 8.48 -10.49 -9.73
C PHE A 92 7.13 -9.75 -9.69
N MET A 93 7.06 -8.60 -9.03
CA MET A 93 5.81 -7.84 -8.93
C MET A 93 5.37 -7.29 -10.27
N THR A 94 6.29 -6.90 -11.14
CA THR A 94 5.96 -6.48 -12.51
C THR A 94 5.30 -7.62 -13.30
N GLU A 95 5.79 -8.84 -13.16
CA GLU A 95 5.18 -10.03 -13.75
C GLU A 95 3.77 -10.29 -13.18
N GLN A 96 3.63 -10.24 -11.85
CA GLN A 96 2.32 -10.43 -11.20
C GLN A 96 1.29 -9.38 -11.63
N LEU A 97 1.69 -8.12 -11.78
CA LEU A 97 0.83 -7.05 -12.30
C LEU A 97 0.42 -7.30 -13.75
N GLY A 98 1.30 -7.87 -14.56
CA GLY A 98 1.00 -8.29 -15.94
C GLY A 98 -0.12 -9.34 -16.04
N GLY A 99 -0.33 -10.12 -14.97
CA GLY A 99 -1.45 -11.07 -14.85
C GLY A 99 -2.79 -10.44 -14.47
N VAL A 100 -2.81 -9.17 -14.08
CA VAL A 100 -4.06 -8.45 -13.76
C VAL A 100 -4.56 -7.73 -15.02
N GLU A 101 -5.34 -8.45 -15.83
CA GLU A 101 -5.71 -8.04 -17.21
C GLU A 101 -6.31 -6.63 -17.27
N TRP A 102 -7.22 -6.27 -16.38
CA TRP A 102 -7.90 -4.98 -16.40
C TRP A 102 -6.97 -3.77 -16.10
N LEU A 103 -5.77 -3.98 -15.55
CA LEU A 103 -4.78 -2.90 -15.41
C LEU A 103 -4.28 -2.37 -16.75
N LYS A 104 -4.38 -3.15 -17.82
CA LYS A 104 -4.01 -2.75 -19.19
C LYS A 104 -5.01 -1.80 -19.82
N GLU A 105 -6.22 -1.74 -19.26
CA GLU A 105 -7.37 -0.98 -19.79
C GLU A 105 -7.70 0.26 -18.92
N LEU A 106 -6.76 0.68 -18.07
CA LEU A 106 -6.98 1.84 -17.19
C LEU A 106 -7.11 3.13 -17.99
N ASP A 107 -8.00 3.98 -17.53
CA ASP A 107 -8.10 5.34 -18.05
C ASP A 107 -6.79 6.14 -17.81
N PRO A 108 -6.33 6.93 -18.78
CA PRO A 108 -5.07 7.68 -18.66
C PRO A 108 -5.04 8.71 -17.52
N ASP A 109 -6.22 9.16 -17.06
CA ASP A 109 -6.42 10.18 -16.02
C ASP A 109 -6.70 9.58 -14.63
N VAL A 110 -6.51 8.26 -14.45
CA VAL A 110 -6.69 7.61 -13.16
C VAL A 110 -5.63 8.11 -12.16
N GLN A 111 -6.08 8.50 -10.96
CA GLN A 111 -5.19 8.95 -9.89
C GLN A 111 -4.78 7.76 -9.01
N MET A 112 -3.48 7.57 -8.83
CA MET A 112 -2.98 6.55 -7.91
C MET A 112 -3.11 7.02 -6.46
N ILE A 113 -3.64 6.14 -5.60
CA ILE A 113 -3.81 6.38 -4.16
C ILE A 113 -3.10 5.29 -3.38
N GLY A 114 -2.10 5.67 -2.60
CA GLY A 114 -1.36 4.77 -1.73
C GLY A 114 -1.97 4.66 -0.34
N VAL A 115 -2.18 3.43 0.15
CA VAL A 115 -2.79 3.15 1.46
C VAL A 115 -1.89 2.25 2.30
N GLY A 116 -1.90 2.44 3.59
CA GLY A 116 -1.25 1.54 4.53
C GLY A 116 0.05 2.08 5.14
N GLY A 117 0.68 1.21 5.93
CA GLY A 117 1.83 1.59 6.75
C GLY A 117 3.09 1.94 5.96
N SER A 118 3.30 1.31 4.81
CA SER A 118 4.44 1.57 3.94
C SER A 118 4.38 2.97 3.34
N PHE A 119 3.23 3.40 2.84
CA PHE A 119 3.02 4.75 2.35
C PHE A 119 3.13 5.82 3.45
N ARG A 120 2.65 5.52 4.68
CA ARG A 120 2.85 6.43 5.82
C ARG A 120 4.32 6.59 6.20
N ASN A 121 5.13 5.53 6.12
CA ASN A 121 6.58 5.65 6.33
C ASN A 121 7.23 6.46 5.20
N LEU A 122 6.85 6.21 3.96
CA LEU A 122 7.34 6.98 2.81
C LEU A 122 7.07 8.48 2.97
N PHE A 123 5.84 8.85 3.35
CA PHE A 123 5.49 10.24 3.70
C PHE A 123 6.42 10.81 4.77
N ARG A 124 6.60 10.09 5.90
CA ARG A 124 7.43 10.58 7.01
C ARG A 124 8.88 10.79 6.59
N ILE A 125 9.44 9.91 5.78
CA ILE A 125 10.80 10.04 5.24
C ILE A 125 10.86 11.25 4.33
N ASN A 126 9.96 11.37 3.36
CA ASN A 126 9.92 12.46 2.40
C ASN A 126 9.70 13.81 3.07
N LYS A 127 8.83 13.87 4.09
CA LYS A 127 8.62 15.02 4.96
C LYS A 127 9.93 15.52 5.57
N MET A 128 10.78 14.61 6.07
CA MET A 128 12.08 14.97 6.66
C MET A 128 13.07 15.49 5.62
N VAL A 129 13.08 14.90 4.42
CA VAL A 129 13.94 15.32 3.30
C VAL A 129 13.59 16.75 2.85
N HIS A 130 12.30 17.00 2.62
CA HIS A 130 11.81 18.29 2.10
C HIS A 130 11.46 19.31 3.18
N LYS A 131 11.67 18.98 4.48
CA LYS A 131 11.29 19.84 5.63
C LYS A 131 9.82 20.29 5.53
N TYR A 132 8.95 19.40 5.09
CA TYR A 132 7.53 19.70 4.92
C TYR A 132 6.87 20.04 6.26
N PRO A 133 6.21 21.20 6.40
CA PRO A 133 5.80 21.74 7.71
C PRO A 133 4.63 21.00 8.35
N LEU A 134 3.74 20.39 7.53
CA LEU A 134 2.55 19.74 8.04
C LEU A 134 2.83 18.29 8.45
N ASP A 135 2.13 17.82 9.48
CA ASP A 135 2.21 16.42 9.94
C ASP A 135 0.97 15.61 9.54
N THR A 136 0.39 15.96 8.42
CA THR A 136 -0.81 15.32 7.89
C THR A 136 -0.45 14.48 6.68
N VAL A 137 -0.55 13.16 6.83
CA VAL A 137 -0.30 12.20 5.75
C VAL A 137 -1.45 12.13 4.75
N HIS A 138 -2.68 12.38 5.23
CA HIS A 138 -3.88 12.30 4.39
C HIS A 138 -3.88 13.40 3.33
N ASN A 139 -4.12 13.03 2.08
CA ASN A 139 -4.03 13.90 0.90
C ASN A 139 -2.60 14.41 0.58
N TYR A 140 -1.55 13.79 1.16
CA TYR A 140 -0.20 14.12 0.75
C TYR A 140 0.08 13.59 -0.66
N ASN A 141 0.37 14.48 -1.60
CA ASN A 141 0.76 14.13 -2.96
C ASN A 141 2.28 14.00 -3.03
N MET A 142 2.76 12.92 -3.63
CA MET A 142 4.18 12.65 -3.85
C MET A 142 4.42 12.40 -5.33
N SER A 143 5.38 13.12 -5.90
CA SER A 143 5.80 12.87 -7.27
C SER A 143 6.63 11.58 -7.38
N THR A 144 6.60 10.93 -8.52
CA THR A 144 7.48 9.80 -8.81
C THR A 144 8.94 10.25 -8.84
N GLU A 145 9.21 11.50 -9.23
CA GLU A 145 10.54 12.12 -9.20
C GLU A 145 11.12 12.24 -7.78
N ASP A 146 10.28 12.51 -6.77
CA ASP A 146 10.70 12.51 -5.36
C ASP A 146 10.81 11.09 -4.80
N PHE A 147 9.95 10.18 -5.24
CA PHE A 147 9.92 8.80 -4.76
C PHE A 147 11.14 8.00 -5.21
N LEU A 148 11.52 8.06 -6.48
CA LEU A 148 12.56 7.19 -7.05
C LEU A 148 13.93 7.35 -6.36
N PRO A 149 14.45 8.57 -6.10
CA PRO A 149 15.70 8.73 -5.38
C PRO A 149 15.67 8.18 -3.94
N LEU A 150 14.50 8.29 -3.26
CA LEU A 150 14.33 7.71 -1.93
C LEU A 150 14.35 6.19 -1.97
N TYR A 151 13.68 5.58 -2.95
CA TYR A 151 13.71 4.14 -3.15
C TYR A 151 15.15 3.66 -3.42
N ASP A 152 15.85 4.28 -4.36
CA ASP A 152 17.23 3.91 -4.73
C ASP A 152 18.18 4.07 -3.54
N MET A 153 18.03 5.09 -2.73
CA MET A 153 18.80 5.26 -1.50
C MET A 153 18.49 4.13 -0.48
N ILE A 154 17.22 3.78 -0.29
CA ILE A 154 16.82 2.83 0.74
C ILE A 154 17.19 1.40 0.35
N LYS A 155 17.02 1.01 -0.91
CA LYS A 155 17.24 -0.37 -1.36
C LYS A 155 18.65 -0.88 -1.18
N VAL A 156 19.67 0.01 -1.23
CA VAL A 156 21.09 -0.35 -1.11
C VAL A 156 21.59 -0.41 0.34
N LEU A 157 20.83 0.10 1.30
CA LEU A 157 21.24 0.15 2.71
C LEU A 157 21.09 -1.19 3.41
N ASP A 158 22.02 -1.51 4.31
CA ASP A 158 21.86 -2.56 5.29
C ASP A 158 20.80 -2.19 6.36
N LEU A 159 20.34 -3.18 7.13
CA LEU A 159 19.26 -3.00 8.12
C LEU A 159 19.61 -1.94 9.17
N ASP A 160 20.85 -1.91 9.65
CA ASP A 160 21.26 -0.98 10.72
C ASP A 160 21.29 0.47 10.23
N LYS A 161 21.62 0.70 8.97
CA LYS A 161 21.52 2.03 8.35
C LYS A 161 20.08 2.41 8.10
N LYS A 162 19.23 1.49 7.64
CA LYS A 162 17.78 1.72 7.46
C LYS A 162 17.10 2.16 8.76
N LYS A 163 17.43 1.50 9.89
CA LYS A 163 16.90 1.90 11.21
C LYS A 163 17.24 3.33 11.64
N LYS A 164 18.26 3.93 11.05
CA LYS A 164 18.70 5.32 11.32
C LYS A 164 18.06 6.35 10.40
N ILE A 165 17.28 5.94 9.42
CA ILE A 165 16.58 6.87 8.51
C ILE A 165 15.54 7.66 9.30
N LYS A 166 15.68 8.99 9.29
CA LYS A 166 14.71 9.88 9.94
C LYS A 166 13.33 9.74 9.29
N GLY A 167 12.31 9.56 10.09
CA GLY A 167 10.94 9.33 9.63
C GLY A 167 10.56 7.86 9.44
N LEU A 168 11.52 6.96 9.32
CA LEU A 168 11.26 5.53 9.25
C LEU A 168 11.04 4.94 10.65
N SER A 169 9.97 4.15 10.81
CA SER A 169 9.79 3.31 11.98
C SER A 169 10.81 2.18 11.99
N ALA A 170 11.61 2.08 13.05
CA ALA A 170 12.62 1.02 13.19
C ALA A 170 12.03 -0.40 13.08
N GLN A 171 10.76 -0.58 13.50
CA GLN A 171 10.01 -1.85 13.41
C GLN A 171 9.61 -2.23 11.98
N ARG A 172 9.82 -1.35 11.01
CA ARG A 172 9.50 -1.58 9.60
C ARG A 172 10.72 -1.45 8.68
N ALA A 173 11.90 -1.26 9.27
CA ALA A 173 13.13 -1.05 8.50
C ALA A 173 13.54 -2.27 7.65
N ASP A 174 13.15 -3.45 8.08
CA ASP A 174 13.37 -4.73 7.40
C ASP A 174 12.45 -4.93 6.19
N ILE A 175 11.16 -4.65 6.33
CA ILE A 175 10.14 -4.91 5.31
C ILE A 175 9.89 -3.72 4.36
N LEU A 176 10.34 -2.51 4.72
CA LEU A 176 10.07 -1.32 3.90
C LEU A 176 10.67 -1.43 2.49
N PRO A 177 11.91 -1.93 2.27
CA PRO A 177 12.46 -2.04 0.91
C PRO A 177 11.59 -2.90 -0.01
N ALA A 178 11.08 -4.03 0.50
CA ALA A 178 10.17 -4.88 -0.26
C ALA A 178 8.85 -4.14 -0.62
N ALA A 179 8.27 -3.41 0.34
CA ALA A 179 7.08 -2.60 0.05
C ALA A 179 7.35 -1.49 -0.97
N LEU A 180 8.50 -0.83 -0.90
CA LEU A 180 8.87 0.21 -1.87
C LEU A 180 9.17 -0.36 -3.25
N ALA A 181 9.71 -1.58 -3.34
CA ALA A 181 9.87 -2.30 -4.60
C ALA A 181 8.50 -2.57 -5.27
N VAL A 182 7.47 -2.94 -4.47
CA VAL A 182 6.08 -3.05 -4.96
C VAL A 182 5.58 -1.70 -5.50
N VAL A 183 5.79 -0.60 -4.76
CA VAL A 183 5.40 0.75 -5.22
C VAL A 183 6.11 1.09 -6.53
N LYS A 184 7.44 0.81 -6.63
CA LYS A 184 8.24 1.06 -7.84
C LYS A 184 7.72 0.27 -9.04
N ALA A 185 7.50 -1.03 -8.88
CA ALA A 185 6.92 -1.86 -9.92
C ALA A 185 5.56 -1.31 -10.38
N PHE A 186 4.70 -0.93 -9.43
CA PHE A 186 3.35 -0.44 -9.71
C PHE A 186 3.36 0.90 -10.45
N VAL A 187 4.07 1.92 -9.94
CA VAL A 187 4.14 3.24 -10.61
C VAL A 187 4.75 3.13 -12.01
N SER A 188 5.74 2.25 -12.20
CA SER A 188 6.33 2.01 -13.52
C SER A 188 5.36 1.30 -14.45
N TYR A 189 4.61 0.29 -13.95
CA TYR A 189 3.67 -0.49 -14.75
C TYR A 189 2.52 0.35 -15.29
N ILE A 190 1.93 1.23 -14.46
CA ILE A 190 0.82 2.09 -14.86
C ILE A 190 1.25 3.46 -15.42
N GLY A 191 2.55 3.77 -15.43
CA GLY A 191 3.08 5.05 -15.89
C GLY A 191 2.71 6.25 -14.99
N ALA A 192 2.49 6.03 -13.68
CA ALA A 192 2.11 7.11 -12.77
C ALA A 192 3.24 8.10 -12.56
N THR A 193 2.95 9.39 -12.72
CA THR A 193 3.90 10.49 -12.45
C THR A 193 3.84 10.98 -11.01
N ASN A 194 2.76 10.69 -10.32
CA ASN A 194 2.56 11.01 -8.91
C ASN A 194 1.54 10.05 -8.28
N PHE A 195 1.46 10.07 -6.95
CA PHE A 195 0.43 9.36 -6.19
C PHE A 195 0.08 10.13 -4.92
N THR A 196 -1.16 10.00 -4.49
CA THR A 196 -1.65 10.64 -3.27
C THR A 196 -1.75 9.62 -2.15
N ILE A 197 -1.32 9.97 -0.94
CA ILE A 197 -1.34 9.05 0.20
C ILE A 197 -2.61 9.25 1.01
N SER A 198 -3.36 8.17 1.21
CA SER A 198 -4.50 8.15 2.11
C SER A 198 -4.08 7.82 3.54
N GLY A 199 -4.50 8.65 4.49
CA GLY A 199 -4.45 8.34 5.91
C GLY A 199 -5.50 7.31 6.33
N ALA A 200 -6.59 7.20 5.56
CA ALA A 200 -7.69 6.27 5.77
C ALA A 200 -7.51 4.98 4.95
N GLY A 201 -7.98 3.88 5.50
CA GLY A 201 -7.92 2.57 4.86
C GLY A 201 -8.94 1.61 5.49
N LEU A 202 -8.55 0.36 5.71
CA LEU A 202 -9.42 -0.70 6.22
C LEU A 202 -10.17 -0.31 7.52
N ARG A 203 -9.46 0.24 8.51
CA ARG A 203 -10.06 0.58 9.82
C ARG A 203 -11.12 1.65 9.69
N GLU A 204 -10.82 2.71 8.96
CA GLU A 204 -11.75 3.80 8.70
C GLU A 204 -12.95 3.30 7.86
N GLY A 205 -12.70 2.41 6.91
CA GLY A 205 -13.74 1.73 6.13
C GLY A 205 -14.69 0.89 6.97
N ILE A 206 -14.17 0.16 7.98
CA ILE A 206 -15.00 -0.58 8.94
C ILE A 206 -15.91 0.38 9.74
N MET A 207 -15.34 1.47 10.27
CA MET A 207 -16.08 2.47 11.03
C MET A 207 -17.18 3.11 10.19
N ILE A 208 -16.85 3.50 8.96
CA ILE A 208 -17.80 4.11 8.03
C ILE A 208 -18.92 3.11 7.66
N ASN A 209 -18.54 1.85 7.42
CA ASN A 209 -19.49 0.80 7.07
C ASN A 209 -20.50 0.49 8.19
N GLN A 210 -20.09 0.66 9.45
CA GLN A 210 -20.98 0.50 10.60
C GLN A 210 -21.86 1.73 10.84
N ALA A 211 -21.32 2.93 10.60
CA ALA A 211 -22.03 4.19 10.82
C ALA A 211 -23.02 4.56 9.70
N LEU A 212 -22.72 4.13 8.48
CA LEU A 212 -23.56 4.35 7.31
C LEU A 212 -24.11 2.97 6.85
N PRO A 213 -25.28 2.53 7.35
CA PRO A 213 -25.90 1.33 6.83
C PRO A 213 -26.10 1.48 5.31
N SER A 214 -25.89 0.39 4.59
CA SER A 214 -25.91 0.26 3.13
C SER A 214 -27.22 0.81 2.50
N THR A 215 -27.25 2.10 2.25
CA THR A 215 -28.32 2.77 1.49
C THR A 215 -27.90 3.04 0.04
N VAL A 216 -26.91 2.32 -0.48
CA VAL A 216 -26.51 2.38 -1.89
C VAL A 216 -26.44 0.98 -2.46
N GLU A 217 -27.55 0.25 -2.36
CA GLU A 217 -27.95 -0.79 -3.30
C GLU A 217 -29.30 -0.37 -3.89
N LYS A 218 -29.26 0.48 -4.92
CA LYS A 218 -30.30 0.60 -5.95
C LYS A 218 -29.67 1.13 -7.21
#